data_aac959ff89695dff671f8f1538c0caf2
#
_entry.id   aac959ff89695dff671f8f1538c0caf2
#
_cell.length_a   1.000
_cell.length_b   1.000
_cell.length_c   1.000
_cell.angle_alpha   90.00
_cell.angle_beta   90.00
_cell.angle_gamma   90.00
#
_symmetry.space_group_name_H-M   'P 1'
#
loop_
_entity.id
_entity.type
_entity.pdbx_description
1 polymer ?
#
loop_
_entity_poly.entity_id
_entity_poly.type
_entity_poly.pdbx_seq_one_letter_code
_entity_poly.pdbx_strand_id
1 'polypeptide(L)'
;MNFIPLPFYQPMDALPGLEINSLIDYLFTFFLCSVRLSSFIISSPLLGSRNIPLNVKILFSVVISFFFFGYISEFEITQNVFDNILKIVVIEAIIGVSLGLSLTIWFAAATLAGEKMAASTGLGFSALVDPETGGQTPVLSIILDLFLITIFLSLNGHLIAIDFLFKSFDLYNINSEILPPFELVGLGISAAGAMFYSGGLIMLPVVGALLLANIAIGVITRSAPQLNMFSFAFPVTLILAFVVLYLSTQSIGNSFAELTKGALESIESLFR
;
A
#
# COMPACT_ATOMS: atom_id res chain seq x y z
N MET A 1 -25.44 -3.14 -20.28
CA MET A 1 -24.91 -4.16 -19.37
C MET A 1 -24.48 -5.34 -20.21
N ASN A 2 -23.25 -5.36 -20.68
CA ASN A 2 -22.72 -6.51 -21.40
C ASN A 2 -22.11 -7.46 -20.36
N PHE A 3 -22.78 -8.59 -20.17
CA PHE A 3 -22.23 -9.70 -19.40
C PHE A 3 -20.98 -10.20 -20.10
N ILE A 4 -19.82 -10.09 -19.48
CA ILE A 4 -18.60 -10.78 -19.89
C ILE A 4 -18.88 -12.26 -19.62
N PRO A 5 -18.86 -13.14 -20.64
CA PRO A 5 -19.06 -14.57 -20.42
C PRO A 5 -17.88 -15.09 -19.59
N LEU A 6 -18.18 -15.75 -18.47
CA LEU A 6 -17.20 -16.46 -17.67
C LEU A 6 -16.48 -17.50 -18.55
N PRO A 7 -15.14 -17.55 -18.55
CA PRO A 7 -14.36 -18.39 -19.46
C PRO A 7 -14.40 -19.90 -19.13
N PHE A 8 -15.35 -20.35 -18.33
CA PHE A 8 -15.43 -21.75 -17.88
C PHE A 8 -16.17 -22.73 -18.82
N TYR A 9 -16.57 -22.28 -20.02
CA TYR A 9 -17.23 -23.15 -20.98
C TYR A 9 -16.40 -23.28 -22.28
N GLN A 10 -15.25 -23.92 -22.18
CA GLN A 10 -14.69 -24.63 -23.30
C GLN A 10 -15.06 -26.10 -23.14
N PRO A 11 -15.56 -26.75 -24.23
CA PRO A 11 -15.91 -28.16 -24.16
C PRO A 11 -14.67 -28.99 -23.80
N MET A 12 -14.83 -29.90 -22.85
CA MET A 12 -13.80 -30.85 -22.38
C MET A 12 -13.46 -31.90 -23.47
N ASP A 13 -13.30 -31.50 -24.72
CA ASP A 13 -13.13 -32.41 -25.88
C ASP A 13 -11.68 -32.73 -26.21
N ALA A 14 -10.75 -32.27 -25.44
CA ALA A 14 -9.39 -32.81 -25.47
C ALA A 14 -8.77 -32.61 -24.08
N LEU A 15 -8.78 -33.62 -23.26
CA LEU A 15 -7.63 -33.87 -22.40
C LEU A 15 -6.51 -34.28 -23.38
N PRO A 16 -5.58 -33.39 -23.79
CA PRO A 16 -4.38 -33.80 -24.49
C PRO A 16 -3.74 -34.81 -23.57
N GLY A 17 -3.30 -35.95 -24.06
CA GLY A 17 -2.66 -36.94 -23.24
C GLY A 17 -1.70 -36.22 -22.31
N LEU A 18 -1.79 -36.49 -21.01
CA LEU A 18 -0.97 -35.85 -19.97
C LEU A 18 0.50 -36.20 -20.25
N GLU A 19 1.10 -35.48 -21.20
CA GLU A 19 2.53 -35.52 -21.41
C GLU A 19 3.13 -34.88 -20.13
N ILE A 20 4.03 -35.61 -19.48
CA ILE A 20 4.68 -35.17 -18.24
C ILE A 20 5.24 -33.75 -18.40
N ASN A 21 5.71 -33.41 -19.60
CA ASN A 21 6.24 -32.08 -19.93
C ASN A 21 5.17 -30.97 -19.80
N SER A 22 3.96 -31.19 -20.32
CA SER A 22 2.89 -30.18 -20.19
C SER A 22 2.47 -29.97 -18.74
N LEU A 23 2.49 -30.99 -17.91
CA LEU A 23 2.21 -30.90 -16.47
C LEU A 23 3.28 -30.07 -15.73
N ILE A 24 4.55 -30.26 -16.10
CA ILE A 24 5.67 -29.49 -15.56
C ILE A 24 5.51 -28.01 -15.95
N ASP A 25 5.15 -27.72 -17.18
CA ASP A 25 4.95 -26.35 -17.68
C ASP A 25 3.82 -25.64 -16.95
N TYR A 26 2.70 -26.33 -16.73
CA TYR A 26 1.58 -25.80 -15.95
C TYR A 26 1.95 -25.50 -14.48
N LEU A 27 2.63 -26.42 -13.82
CA LEU A 27 3.07 -26.23 -12.43
C LEU A 27 4.06 -25.06 -12.31
N PHE A 28 4.93 -24.93 -13.31
CA PHE A 28 5.93 -23.88 -13.33
C PHE A 28 5.31 -22.50 -13.54
N THR A 29 4.40 -22.37 -14.50
CA THR A 29 3.65 -21.13 -14.74
C THR A 29 2.85 -20.73 -13.50
N PHE A 30 2.17 -21.68 -12.86
CA PHE A 30 1.46 -21.46 -11.60
C PHE A 30 2.39 -20.96 -10.50
N PHE A 31 3.58 -21.55 -10.37
CA PHE A 31 4.59 -21.13 -9.40
C PHE A 31 5.03 -19.67 -9.65
N LEU A 32 5.35 -19.30 -10.88
CA LEU A 32 5.77 -17.95 -11.23
C LEU A 32 4.66 -16.92 -10.99
N CYS A 33 3.42 -17.24 -11.35
CA CYS A 33 2.26 -16.42 -11.00
C CYS A 33 2.16 -16.23 -9.48
N SER A 34 2.36 -17.28 -8.71
CA SER A 34 2.33 -17.22 -7.23
C SER A 34 3.43 -16.33 -6.67
N VAL A 35 4.61 -16.29 -7.28
CA VAL A 35 5.72 -15.42 -6.86
C VAL A 35 5.34 -13.95 -7.05
N ARG A 36 4.82 -13.53 -8.21
CA ARG A 36 4.41 -12.15 -8.48
C ARG A 36 3.29 -11.71 -7.53
N LEU A 37 2.25 -12.56 -7.37
CA LEU A 37 1.13 -12.29 -6.49
C LEU A 37 1.53 -12.21 -5.01
N SER A 38 2.35 -13.15 -4.53
CA SER A 38 2.82 -13.13 -3.14
C SER A 38 3.68 -11.90 -2.85
N SER A 39 4.55 -11.52 -3.79
CA SER A 39 5.39 -10.34 -3.68
C SER A 39 4.55 -9.06 -3.61
N PHE A 40 3.51 -8.94 -4.44
CA PHE A 40 2.55 -7.84 -4.38
C PHE A 40 1.79 -7.80 -3.05
N ILE A 41 1.24 -8.94 -2.60
CA ILE A 41 0.48 -9.02 -1.34
C ILE A 41 1.36 -8.64 -0.14
N ILE A 42 2.59 -9.12 -0.09
CA ILE A 42 3.52 -8.82 1.02
C ILE A 42 3.89 -7.35 1.05
N SER A 43 4.06 -6.70 -0.11
CA SER A 43 4.45 -5.30 -0.22
C SER A 43 3.29 -4.31 -0.21
N SER A 44 2.04 -4.77 -0.35
CA SER A 44 0.85 -3.91 -0.37
C SER A 44 0.47 -3.39 1.02
N PRO A 45 -0.14 -2.20 1.16
CA PRO A 45 -0.43 -1.61 2.46
C PRO A 45 -1.54 -2.34 3.23
N LEU A 46 -2.52 -2.92 2.53
CA LEU A 46 -3.65 -3.62 3.15
C LEU A 46 -3.26 -5.02 3.64
N LEU A 47 -2.83 -5.87 2.71
CA LEU A 47 -2.55 -7.28 2.95
C LEU A 47 -1.14 -7.49 3.51
N GLY A 48 -0.22 -6.56 3.23
CA GLY A 48 1.16 -6.57 3.75
C GLY A 48 1.28 -6.18 5.23
N SER A 49 0.19 -5.78 5.90
CA SER A 49 0.18 -5.39 7.31
C SER A 49 0.87 -6.42 8.21
N ARG A 50 1.63 -5.94 9.21
CA ARG A 50 2.32 -6.80 10.21
C ARG A 50 1.36 -7.64 11.05
N ASN A 51 0.10 -7.23 11.14
CA ASN A 51 -0.92 -7.93 11.91
C ASN A 51 -1.40 -9.23 11.25
N ILE A 52 -1.12 -9.42 9.95
CA ILE A 52 -1.50 -10.63 9.20
C ILE A 52 -0.32 -11.59 9.19
N PRO A 53 -0.45 -12.82 9.72
CA PRO A 53 0.61 -13.82 9.69
C PRO A 53 1.05 -14.14 8.26
N LEU A 54 2.36 -14.37 8.06
CA LEU A 54 2.93 -14.65 6.74
C LEU A 54 2.26 -15.86 6.06
N ASN A 55 1.93 -16.89 6.83
CA ASN A 55 1.25 -18.08 6.31
C ASN A 55 -0.10 -17.76 5.65
N VAL A 56 -0.86 -16.81 6.23
CA VAL A 56 -2.14 -16.37 5.67
C VAL A 56 -1.92 -15.62 4.36
N LYS A 57 -0.90 -14.77 4.28
CA LYS A 57 -0.55 -14.05 3.06
C LYS A 57 -0.17 -15.00 1.92
N ILE A 58 0.66 -16.00 2.23
CA ILE A 58 1.08 -17.02 1.26
C ILE A 58 -0.13 -17.85 0.81
N LEU A 59 -0.96 -18.33 1.74
CA LEU A 59 -2.15 -19.11 1.39
C LEU A 59 -3.09 -18.30 0.48
N PHE A 60 -3.33 -17.03 0.82
CA PHE A 60 -4.18 -16.15 0.05
C PHE A 60 -3.61 -15.88 -1.35
N SER A 61 -2.28 -15.69 -1.48
CA SER A 61 -1.63 -15.52 -2.77
C SER A 61 -1.75 -16.77 -3.65
N VAL A 62 -1.59 -17.96 -3.08
CA VAL A 62 -1.72 -19.25 -3.79
C VAL A 62 -3.16 -19.46 -4.27
N VAL A 63 -4.15 -19.16 -3.44
CA VAL A 63 -5.58 -19.25 -3.81
C VAL A 63 -5.90 -18.29 -4.96
N ILE A 64 -5.46 -17.05 -4.89
CA ILE A 64 -5.66 -16.08 -5.96
C ILE A 64 -4.93 -16.54 -7.22
N SER A 65 -3.69 -17.03 -7.11
CA SER A 65 -2.91 -17.53 -8.25
C SER A 65 -3.63 -18.68 -8.98
N PHE A 66 -4.40 -19.49 -8.27
CA PHE A 66 -5.18 -20.56 -8.88
C PHE A 66 -6.28 -20.00 -9.81
N PHE A 67 -6.93 -18.90 -9.44
CA PHE A 67 -7.90 -18.24 -10.31
C PHE A 67 -7.21 -17.52 -11.48
N PHE A 68 -6.05 -16.93 -11.25
CA PHE A 68 -5.25 -16.28 -12.29
C PHE A 68 -4.71 -17.25 -13.33
N PHE A 69 -4.28 -18.42 -12.87
CA PHE A 69 -3.74 -19.45 -13.76
C PHE A 69 -4.71 -19.86 -14.86
N GLY A 70 -6.02 -19.93 -14.57
CA GLY A 70 -7.05 -20.19 -15.57
C GLY A 70 -7.16 -19.10 -16.65
N TYR A 71 -6.72 -17.87 -16.37
CA TYR A 71 -6.70 -16.76 -17.31
C TYR A 71 -5.42 -16.75 -18.17
N ILE A 72 -4.29 -17.20 -17.63
CA ILE A 72 -2.96 -17.14 -18.25
C ILE A 72 -2.62 -18.44 -19.02
N SER A 73 -3.53 -19.38 -19.18
CA SER A 73 -3.29 -20.75 -19.68
C SER A 73 -2.74 -20.89 -21.13
N GLU A 74 -2.45 -19.79 -21.83
CA GLU A 74 -1.86 -19.78 -23.18
C GLU A 74 -0.32 -19.64 -23.20
N PHE A 75 0.36 -19.78 -22.05
CA PHE A 75 1.81 -19.63 -22.03
C PHE A 75 2.54 -20.91 -22.41
N GLU A 76 3.18 -20.92 -23.58
CA GLU A 76 4.19 -21.90 -23.95
C GLU A 76 5.52 -21.57 -23.26
N ILE A 77 5.96 -22.45 -22.37
CA ILE A 77 7.29 -22.34 -21.76
C ILE A 77 8.33 -22.79 -22.79
N THR A 78 9.16 -21.87 -23.23
CA THR A 78 10.31 -22.16 -24.09
C THR A 78 11.40 -22.89 -23.28
N GLN A 79 12.13 -23.82 -23.86
CA GLN A 79 13.17 -24.65 -23.21
C GLN A 79 14.24 -23.81 -22.48
N ASN A 80 14.46 -22.55 -22.86
CA ASN A 80 15.40 -21.63 -22.24
C ASN A 80 14.98 -21.13 -20.84
N VAL A 81 13.76 -21.40 -20.39
CA VAL A 81 13.23 -20.95 -19.09
C VAL A 81 13.92 -21.66 -17.95
N PHE A 82 14.25 -22.96 -18.09
CA PHE A 82 14.93 -23.72 -17.05
C PHE A 82 16.36 -23.23 -16.79
N ASP A 83 17.06 -22.77 -17.80
CA ASP A 83 18.43 -22.24 -17.66
C ASP A 83 18.46 -20.87 -16.96
N ASN A 84 17.35 -20.12 -17.00
CA ASN A 84 17.21 -18.78 -16.46
C ASN A 84 16.18 -18.64 -15.31
N ILE A 85 15.76 -19.76 -14.71
CA ILE A 85 14.68 -19.80 -13.70
C ILE A 85 14.88 -18.80 -12.57
N LEU A 86 16.08 -18.70 -12.03
CA LEU A 86 16.39 -17.78 -10.93
C LEU A 86 16.21 -16.32 -11.35
N LYS A 87 16.62 -15.97 -12.56
CA LYS A 87 16.45 -14.63 -13.13
C LYS A 87 14.97 -14.28 -13.27
N ILE A 88 14.18 -15.23 -13.80
CA ILE A 88 12.73 -15.04 -14.00
C ILE A 88 12.01 -14.86 -12.66
N VAL A 89 12.29 -15.71 -11.66
CA VAL A 89 11.73 -15.59 -10.31
C VAL A 89 12.05 -14.23 -9.69
N VAL A 90 13.27 -13.73 -9.85
CA VAL A 90 13.66 -12.40 -9.35
C VAL A 90 12.90 -11.29 -10.08
N ILE A 91 12.72 -11.39 -11.40
CA ILE A 91 11.97 -10.41 -12.18
C ILE A 91 10.49 -10.38 -11.74
N GLU A 92 9.86 -11.56 -11.60
CA GLU A 92 8.50 -11.69 -11.11
C GLU A 92 8.31 -11.07 -9.73
N ALA A 93 9.25 -11.34 -8.83
CA ALA A 93 9.25 -10.75 -7.49
C ALA A 93 9.40 -9.22 -7.53
N ILE A 94 10.29 -8.68 -8.38
CA ILE A 94 10.50 -7.23 -8.53
C ILE A 94 9.23 -6.55 -9.05
N ILE A 95 8.55 -7.13 -10.05
CA ILE A 95 7.30 -6.57 -10.60
C ILE A 95 6.24 -6.51 -9.50
N GLY A 96 6.02 -7.63 -8.79
CA GLY A 96 5.03 -7.68 -7.70
C GLY A 96 5.34 -6.69 -6.57
N VAL A 97 6.60 -6.64 -6.12
CA VAL A 97 7.05 -5.70 -5.09
C VAL A 97 6.88 -4.25 -5.55
N SER A 98 7.22 -3.92 -6.79
CA SER A 98 7.12 -2.55 -7.31
C SER A 98 5.68 -2.04 -7.29
N LEU A 99 4.72 -2.86 -7.74
CA LEU A 99 3.29 -2.52 -7.70
C LEU A 99 2.78 -2.34 -6.27
N GLY A 100 3.13 -3.24 -5.36
CA GLY A 100 2.71 -3.16 -3.96
C GLY A 100 3.36 -1.99 -3.21
N LEU A 101 4.65 -1.72 -3.44
CA LEU A 101 5.37 -0.58 -2.85
C LEU A 101 4.82 0.75 -3.36
N SER A 102 4.44 0.86 -4.63
CA SER A 102 3.78 2.05 -5.15
C SER A 102 2.58 2.44 -4.28
N LEU A 103 1.67 1.51 -4.00
CA LEU A 103 0.54 1.75 -3.11
C LEU A 103 0.99 2.09 -1.69
N THR A 104 1.96 1.36 -1.16
CA THR A 104 2.45 1.55 0.22
C THR A 104 3.07 2.93 0.41
N ILE A 105 3.79 3.45 -0.57
CA ILE A 105 4.35 4.81 -0.53
C ILE A 105 3.22 5.84 -0.42
N TRP A 106 2.16 5.73 -1.22
CA TRP A 106 1.03 6.64 -1.15
C TRP A 106 0.31 6.58 0.21
N PHE A 107 0.11 5.38 0.75
CA PHE A 107 -0.50 5.19 2.07
C PHE A 107 0.35 5.77 3.20
N ALA A 108 1.66 5.79 3.07
CA ALA A 108 2.56 6.40 4.03
C ALA A 108 2.32 7.91 4.24
N ALA A 109 1.58 8.59 3.35
CA ALA A 109 1.17 9.98 3.56
C ALA A 109 0.27 10.17 4.79
N ALA A 110 -0.65 9.23 5.05
CA ALA A 110 -1.52 9.27 6.22
C ALA A 110 -0.73 9.02 7.50
N THR A 111 0.15 8.01 7.49
CA THR A 111 1.05 7.72 8.60
C THR A 111 1.93 8.92 8.94
N LEU A 112 2.57 9.53 7.92
CA LEU A 112 3.39 10.73 8.08
C LEU A 112 2.60 11.90 8.69
N ALA A 113 1.39 12.16 8.19
CA ALA A 113 0.53 13.22 8.72
C ALA A 113 0.18 12.95 10.18
N GLY A 114 -0.20 11.73 10.53
CA GLY A 114 -0.55 11.34 11.90
C GLY A 114 0.63 11.43 12.87
N GLU A 115 1.83 11.03 12.45
CA GLU A 115 3.05 11.16 13.25
C GLU A 115 3.39 12.63 13.55
N LYS A 116 3.28 13.51 12.55
CA LYS A 116 3.54 14.95 12.74
C LYS A 116 2.49 15.61 13.61
N MET A 117 1.22 15.25 13.47
CA MET A 117 0.15 15.70 14.35
C MET A 117 0.41 15.24 15.79
N ALA A 118 0.73 13.95 16.01
CA ALA A 118 1.03 13.40 17.31
C ALA A 118 2.26 14.07 17.98
N ALA A 119 3.31 14.30 17.20
CA ALA A 119 4.49 15.00 17.69
C ALA A 119 4.14 16.43 18.15
N SER A 120 3.25 17.12 17.42
CA SER A 120 2.84 18.50 17.73
C SER A 120 1.94 18.60 18.97
N THR A 121 1.23 17.52 19.34
CA THR A 121 0.45 17.43 20.59
C THR A 121 1.27 17.09 21.82
N GLY A 122 2.52 16.66 21.64
CA GLY A 122 3.36 16.14 22.73
C GLY A 122 3.18 14.64 22.99
N LEU A 123 2.28 13.94 22.27
CA LEU A 123 2.14 12.47 22.37
C LEU A 123 3.42 11.72 21.97
N GLY A 124 4.28 12.34 21.17
CA GLY A 124 5.58 11.77 20.79
C GLY A 124 6.53 11.57 21.99
N PHE A 125 6.36 12.27 23.09
CA PHE A 125 7.17 12.09 24.28
C PHE A 125 6.95 10.75 24.98
N SER A 126 5.77 10.13 24.82
CA SER A 126 5.49 8.81 25.41
C SER A 126 6.38 7.71 24.80
N ALA A 127 6.72 7.82 23.53
CA ALA A 127 7.62 6.89 22.86
C ALA A 127 9.09 7.02 23.30
N LEU A 128 9.48 8.19 23.84
CA LEU A 128 10.80 8.43 24.39
C LEU A 128 10.96 7.89 25.84
N VAL A 129 9.83 7.74 26.54
CA VAL A 129 9.84 7.30 27.96
C VAL A 129 9.89 5.78 28.08
N ASP A 130 9.41 5.05 27.08
CA ASP A 130 9.42 3.57 27.07
C ASP A 130 10.00 3.01 25.77
N PRO A 131 11.35 2.96 25.65
CA PRO A 131 12.01 2.40 24.48
C PRO A 131 11.84 0.87 24.35
N GLU A 132 11.44 0.14 25.40
CA GLU A 132 11.26 -1.32 25.35
C GLU A 132 10.01 -1.74 24.56
N THR A 133 9.00 -0.90 24.51
CA THR A 133 7.78 -1.17 23.69
C THR A 133 8.00 -0.98 22.20
N GLY A 134 9.22 -0.66 21.77
CA GLY A 134 9.67 -0.62 20.37
C GLY A 134 8.76 0.24 19.49
N GLY A 135 9.04 1.55 19.41
CA GLY A 135 8.54 2.47 18.38
C GLY A 135 7.07 2.25 18.00
N GLN A 136 6.16 2.33 18.96
CA GLN A 136 4.72 2.24 18.66
C GLN A 136 4.32 3.43 17.81
N THR A 137 3.70 3.13 16.66
CA THR A 137 3.09 4.17 15.83
C THR A 137 2.07 4.96 16.66
N PRO A 138 2.12 6.30 16.64
CA PRO A 138 1.20 7.12 17.42
C PRO A 138 -0.27 6.80 17.08
N VAL A 139 -1.15 6.87 18.07
CA VAL A 139 -2.58 6.57 17.91
C VAL A 139 -3.22 7.38 16.77
N LEU A 140 -2.80 8.64 16.60
CA LEU A 140 -3.29 9.51 15.52
C LEU A 140 -2.93 8.96 14.13
N SER A 141 -1.74 8.36 13.95
CA SER A 141 -1.36 7.71 12.69
C SER A 141 -2.25 6.51 12.41
N ILE A 142 -2.52 5.69 13.42
CA ILE A 142 -3.39 4.50 13.27
C ILE A 142 -4.81 4.92 12.86
N ILE A 143 -5.34 5.99 13.47
CA ILE A 143 -6.67 6.51 13.13
C ILE A 143 -6.71 7.01 11.67
N LEU A 144 -5.70 7.77 11.24
CA LEU A 144 -5.65 8.28 9.87
C LEU A 144 -5.43 7.16 8.85
N ASP A 145 -4.61 6.16 9.16
CA ASP A 145 -4.40 4.99 8.30
C ASP A 145 -5.70 4.18 8.14
N LEU A 146 -6.44 3.94 9.23
CA LEU A 146 -7.75 3.27 9.17
C LEU A 146 -8.76 4.07 8.36
N PHE A 147 -8.74 5.40 8.47
CA PHE A 147 -9.62 6.26 7.70
C PHE A 147 -9.27 6.22 6.21
N LEU A 148 -8.00 6.29 5.85
CA LEU A 148 -7.54 6.13 4.48
C LEU A 148 -7.92 4.76 3.91
N ILE A 149 -7.69 3.68 4.66
CA ILE A 149 -8.07 2.31 4.25
C ILE A 149 -9.57 2.23 3.98
N THR A 150 -10.40 2.82 4.84
CA THR A 150 -11.85 2.82 4.67
C THR A 150 -12.27 3.54 3.39
N ILE A 151 -11.68 4.69 3.07
CA ILE A 151 -11.93 5.43 1.83
C ILE A 151 -11.45 4.64 0.62
N PHE A 152 -10.25 4.06 0.68
CA PHE A 152 -9.70 3.22 -0.39
C PHE A 152 -10.61 2.03 -0.72
N LEU A 153 -11.13 1.34 0.30
CA LEU A 153 -12.08 0.24 0.12
C LEU A 153 -13.42 0.72 -0.45
N SER A 154 -13.92 1.87 0.03
CA SER A 154 -15.15 2.49 -0.46
C SER A 154 -15.08 2.90 -1.93
N LEU A 155 -13.91 3.29 -2.41
CA LEU A 155 -13.65 3.63 -3.80
C LEU A 155 -13.31 2.40 -4.67
N ASN A 156 -13.46 1.19 -4.16
CA ASN A 156 -13.07 -0.07 -4.82
C ASN A 156 -11.58 -0.11 -5.23
N GLY A 157 -10.71 0.64 -4.55
CA GLY A 157 -9.29 0.72 -4.86
C GLY A 157 -8.59 -0.64 -4.80
N HIS A 158 -9.03 -1.54 -3.92
CA HIS A 158 -8.53 -2.91 -3.84
C HIS A 158 -8.82 -3.74 -5.09
N LEU A 159 -9.99 -3.56 -5.73
CA LEU A 159 -10.34 -4.24 -6.97
C LEU A 159 -9.52 -3.71 -8.14
N ILE A 160 -9.33 -2.38 -8.19
CA ILE A 160 -8.52 -1.72 -9.22
C ILE A 160 -7.04 -2.15 -9.09
N ALA A 161 -6.52 -2.25 -7.87
CA ALA A 161 -5.16 -2.71 -7.62
C ALA A 161 -4.95 -4.17 -8.09
N ILE A 162 -5.94 -5.03 -7.90
CA ILE A 162 -5.94 -6.40 -8.40
C ILE A 162 -6.01 -6.40 -9.94
N ASP A 163 -6.84 -5.57 -10.56
CA ASP A 163 -6.94 -5.43 -12.02
C ASP A 163 -5.60 -5.01 -12.65
N PHE A 164 -4.88 -4.06 -12.03
CA PHE A 164 -3.54 -3.69 -12.48
C PHE A 164 -2.54 -4.84 -12.36
N LEU A 165 -2.68 -5.67 -11.34
CA LEU A 165 -1.85 -6.86 -11.19
C LEU A 165 -2.12 -7.87 -12.33
N PHE A 166 -3.38 -8.04 -12.74
CA PHE A 166 -3.73 -8.82 -13.93
C PHE A 166 -3.10 -8.24 -15.21
N LYS A 167 -3.29 -6.95 -15.45
CA LYS A 167 -2.72 -6.25 -16.61
C LYS A 167 -1.19 -6.32 -16.65
N SER A 168 -0.54 -6.46 -15.48
CA SER A 168 0.91 -6.62 -15.43
C SER A 168 1.41 -7.89 -16.09
N PHE A 169 0.59 -8.94 -16.19
CA PHE A 169 0.96 -10.16 -16.89
C PHE A 169 0.88 -9.99 -18.42
N ASP A 170 -0.02 -9.13 -18.90
CA ASP A 170 -0.13 -8.82 -20.34
C ASP A 170 1.05 -7.95 -20.80
N LEU A 171 1.50 -7.01 -19.95
CA LEU A 171 2.61 -6.10 -20.26
C LEU A 171 3.99 -6.77 -20.09
N TYR A 172 4.15 -7.48 -19.00
CA TYR A 172 5.39 -8.20 -18.65
C TYR A 172 5.11 -9.69 -18.64
N ASN A 173 5.18 -10.29 -19.81
CA ASN A 173 5.03 -11.73 -19.98
C ASN A 173 6.04 -12.50 -19.13
N ILE A 174 5.63 -13.64 -18.59
CA ILE A 174 6.44 -14.49 -17.69
C ILE A 174 7.80 -14.88 -18.31
N ASN A 175 7.88 -14.94 -19.63
CA ASN A 175 9.11 -15.26 -20.38
C ASN A 175 9.90 -14.01 -20.82
N SER A 176 9.49 -12.81 -20.43
CA SER A 176 10.22 -11.61 -20.81
C SER A 176 11.53 -11.53 -20.02
N GLU A 177 12.65 -11.63 -20.74
CA GLU A 177 13.98 -11.39 -20.15
C GLU A 177 14.23 -9.90 -19.79
N ILE A 178 13.25 -9.05 -20.03
CA ILE A 178 13.34 -7.63 -19.85
C ILE A 178 13.19 -7.35 -18.36
N LEU A 179 14.28 -6.93 -17.72
CA LEU A 179 14.21 -6.31 -16.39
C LEU A 179 13.24 -5.13 -16.48
N PRO A 180 12.31 -5.00 -15.50
CA PRO A 180 11.42 -3.84 -15.48
C PRO A 180 12.26 -2.57 -15.57
N PRO A 181 11.90 -1.66 -16.50
CA PRO A 181 12.77 -0.56 -16.86
C PRO A 181 12.98 0.39 -15.69
N PHE A 182 14.03 1.21 -15.78
CA PHE A 182 14.34 2.30 -14.87
C PHE A 182 13.14 3.23 -14.57
N GLU A 183 12.11 3.16 -15.39
CA GLU A 183 10.80 3.80 -15.21
C GLU A 183 10.12 3.43 -13.89
N LEU A 184 10.19 2.17 -13.44
CA LEU A 184 9.65 1.76 -12.12
C LEU A 184 10.31 2.50 -10.95
N VAL A 185 11.60 2.77 -11.06
CA VAL A 185 12.33 3.56 -10.05
C VAL A 185 11.88 5.02 -10.10
N GLY A 186 11.72 5.57 -11.29
CA GLY A 186 11.20 6.94 -11.48
C GLY A 186 9.80 7.13 -10.87
N LEU A 187 8.93 6.15 -11.04
CA LEU A 187 7.60 6.15 -10.42
C LEU A 187 7.66 6.11 -8.90
N GLY A 188 8.53 5.27 -8.33
CA GLY A 188 8.74 5.23 -6.89
C GLY A 188 9.19 6.59 -6.32
N ILE A 189 10.09 7.29 -7.03
CA ILE A 189 10.57 8.61 -6.64
C ILE A 189 9.43 9.64 -6.75
N SER A 190 8.66 9.63 -7.83
CA SER A 190 7.52 10.55 -8.00
C SER A 190 6.42 10.30 -6.98
N ALA A 191 6.11 9.04 -6.69
CA ALA A 191 5.17 8.64 -5.65
C ALA A 191 5.63 9.12 -4.26
N ALA A 192 6.94 9.02 -3.94
CA ALA A 192 7.47 9.54 -2.69
C ALA A 192 7.33 11.07 -2.59
N GLY A 193 7.58 11.81 -3.67
CA GLY A 193 7.34 13.26 -3.73
C GLY A 193 5.87 13.61 -3.47
N ALA A 194 4.96 12.90 -4.13
CA ALA A 194 3.51 13.07 -3.95
C ALA A 194 3.06 12.71 -2.54
N MET A 195 3.63 11.65 -1.93
CA MET A 195 3.38 11.27 -0.54
C MET A 195 3.71 12.41 0.43
N PHE A 196 4.91 13.01 0.33
CA PHE A 196 5.30 14.12 1.18
C PHE A 196 4.40 15.35 1.00
N TYR A 197 4.07 15.67 -0.25
CA TYR A 197 3.17 16.78 -0.58
C TYR A 197 1.76 16.56 0.02
N SER A 198 1.16 15.42 -0.22
CA SER A 198 -0.18 15.08 0.27
C SER A 198 -0.21 14.96 1.79
N GLY A 199 0.80 14.31 2.41
CA GLY A 199 0.95 14.24 3.84
C GLY A 199 1.07 15.63 4.48
N GLY A 200 1.81 16.55 3.83
CA GLY A 200 1.91 17.94 4.21
C GLY A 200 0.56 18.66 4.21
N LEU A 201 -0.22 18.52 3.15
CA LEU A 201 -1.55 19.12 3.04
C LEU A 201 -2.53 18.59 4.08
N ILE A 202 -2.51 17.28 4.36
CA ILE A 202 -3.38 16.64 5.34
C ILE A 202 -3.07 17.11 6.76
N MET A 203 -1.80 17.23 7.12
CA MET A 203 -1.42 17.63 8.48
C MET A 203 -1.55 19.15 8.75
N LEU A 204 -1.49 19.97 7.70
CA LEU A 204 -1.34 21.43 7.81
C LEU A 204 -2.41 22.11 8.67
N PRO A 205 -3.72 21.83 8.55
CA PRO A 205 -4.74 22.47 9.38
C PRO A 205 -4.56 22.17 10.87
N VAL A 206 -4.24 20.92 11.23
CA VAL A 206 -4.08 20.51 12.62
C VAL A 206 -2.76 20.99 13.20
N VAL A 207 -1.66 20.76 12.51
CA VAL A 207 -0.32 21.20 12.97
C VAL A 207 -0.23 22.71 13.03
N GLY A 208 -0.85 23.42 12.08
CA GLY A 208 -0.92 24.88 12.08
C GLY A 208 -1.68 25.44 13.31
N ALA A 209 -2.84 24.86 13.60
CA ALA A 209 -3.61 25.24 14.81
C ALA A 209 -2.84 24.95 16.10
N LEU A 210 -2.20 23.77 16.18
CA LEU A 210 -1.38 23.37 17.32
C LEU A 210 -0.14 24.26 17.49
N LEU A 211 0.47 24.71 16.40
CA LEU A 211 1.59 25.64 16.45
C LEU A 211 1.18 26.95 17.11
N LEU A 212 0.04 27.53 16.70
CA LEU A 212 -0.50 28.75 17.30
C LEU A 212 -0.82 28.55 18.80
N ALA A 213 -1.43 27.41 19.14
CA ALA A 213 -1.71 27.07 20.54
C ALA A 213 -0.42 26.95 21.38
N ASN A 214 0.59 26.28 20.86
CA ASN A 214 1.87 26.09 21.55
C ASN A 214 2.60 27.43 21.77
N ILE A 215 2.53 28.35 20.82
CA ILE A 215 3.05 29.71 20.99
C ILE A 215 2.28 30.43 22.12
N ALA A 216 0.94 30.38 22.12
CA ALA A 216 0.12 31.00 23.16
C ALA A 216 0.42 30.40 24.56
N ILE A 217 0.50 29.07 24.64
CA ILE A 217 0.86 28.36 25.88
C ILE A 217 2.26 28.76 26.34
N GLY A 218 3.24 28.88 25.45
CA GLY A 218 4.59 29.33 25.77
C GLY A 218 4.62 30.73 26.37
N VAL A 219 3.79 31.67 25.92
CA VAL A 219 3.63 33.01 26.48
C VAL A 219 2.96 32.95 27.87
N ILE A 220 1.91 32.12 28.00
CA ILE A 220 1.19 31.95 29.29
C ILE A 220 2.12 31.38 30.38
N THR A 221 2.86 30.30 30.06
CA THR A 221 3.78 29.66 31.01
C THR A 221 4.94 30.56 31.42
N ARG A 222 5.35 31.48 30.54
CA ARG A 222 6.32 32.50 30.89
C ARG A 222 5.75 33.54 31.92
N SER A 223 4.47 33.89 31.79
CA SER A 223 3.80 34.85 32.67
C SER A 223 3.32 34.21 33.96
N ALA A 224 2.98 32.94 33.96
CA ALA A 224 2.50 32.17 35.11
C ALA A 224 3.30 30.87 35.27
N PRO A 225 4.53 30.91 35.82
CA PRO A 225 5.39 29.72 35.92
C PRO A 225 4.82 28.58 36.78
N GLN A 226 3.77 28.88 37.56
CA GLN A 226 3.05 27.87 38.36
C GLN A 226 2.26 26.89 37.52
N LEU A 227 1.93 27.24 36.28
CA LEU A 227 1.28 26.32 35.30
C LEU A 227 2.35 25.43 34.68
N ASN A 228 2.46 24.23 35.24
CA ASN A 228 3.39 23.24 34.74
C ASN A 228 3.01 22.86 33.28
N MET A 229 3.99 22.91 32.38
CA MET A 229 3.81 22.62 30.97
C MET A 229 3.17 21.23 30.73
N PHE A 230 3.53 20.23 31.54
CA PHE A 230 2.99 18.89 31.40
C PHE A 230 1.56 18.72 31.93
N SER A 231 1.20 19.43 33.01
CA SER A 231 -0.13 19.29 33.63
C SER A 231 -1.20 20.14 32.93
N PHE A 232 -0.84 21.22 32.25
CA PHE A 232 -1.78 22.12 31.61
C PHE A 232 -1.68 22.10 30.09
N ALA A 233 -0.49 22.25 29.51
CA ALA A 233 -0.32 22.39 28.07
C ALA A 233 -0.70 21.11 27.33
N PHE A 234 -0.26 19.95 27.83
CA PHE A 234 -0.52 18.67 27.18
C PHE A 234 -2.00 18.31 27.02
N PRO A 235 -2.85 18.39 28.07
CA PRO A 235 -4.29 18.16 27.91
C PRO A 235 -4.95 19.16 26.96
N VAL A 236 -4.55 20.44 27.00
CA VAL A 236 -5.12 21.48 26.13
C VAL A 236 -4.78 21.23 24.67
N THR A 237 -3.51 20.92 24.33
CA THR A 237 -3.10 20.63 22.97
C THR A 237 -3.75 19.36 22.42
N LEU A 238 -3.94 18.35 23.27
CA LEU A 238 -4.61 17.12 22.92
C LEU A 238 -6.09 17.34 22.56
N ILE A 239 -6.82 18.05 23.43
CA ILE A 239 -8.23 18.39 23.16
C ILE A 239 -8.34 19.24 21.89
N LEU A 240 -7.48 20.25 21.73
CA LEU A 240 -7.47 21.09 20.55
C LEU A 240 -7.19 20.27 19.27
N ALA A 241 -6.26 19.32 19.32
CA ALA A 241 -5.98 18.44 18.19
C ALA A 241 -7.23 17.66 17.74
N PHE A 242 -7.96 17.06 18.69
CA PHE A 242 -9.18 16.33 18.36
C PHE A 242 -10.30 17.24 17.84
N VAL A 243 -10.44 18.45 18.40
CA VAL A 243 -11.42 19.44 17.92
C VAL A 243 -11.10 19.85 16.48
N VAL A 244 -9.84 20.18 16.18
CA VAL A 244 -9.44 20.57 14.83
C VAL A 244 -9.52 19.38 13.86
N LEU A 245 -9.16 18.17 14.27
CA LEU A 245 -9.37 16.96 13.47
C LEU A 245 -10.84 16.77 13.13
N TYR A 246 -11.73 16.90 14.11
CA TYR A 246 -13.18 16.80 13.88
C TYR A 246 -13.67 17.83 12.86
N LEU A 247 -13.28 19.08 13.00
CA LEU A 247 -13.64 20.16 12.07
C LEU A 247 -13.04 19.94 10.66
N SER A 248 -11.87 19.31 10.58
CA SER A 248 -11.15 19.06 9.33
C SER A 248 -11.53 17.72 8.67
N THR A 249 -12.39 16.90 9.28
CA THR A 249 -12.71 15.54 8.82
C THR A 249 -13.13 15.50 7.35
N GLN A 250 -13.97 16.45 6.92
CA GLN A 250 -14.42 16.51 5.52
C GLN A 250 -13.27 16.84 4.56
N SER A 251 -12.41 17.79 4.93
CA SER A 251 -11.24 18.17 4.14
C SER A 251 -10.25 17.02 4.03
N ILE A 252 -9.97 16.34 5.15
CA ILE A 252 -9.10 15.16 5.20
C ILE A 252 -9.67 14.02 4.35
N GLY A 253 -10.99 13.79 4.41
CA GLY A 253 -11.66 12.79 3.60
C GLY A 253 -11.52 13.06 2.10
N ASN A 254 -11.68 14.30 1.67
CA ASN A 254 -11.47 14.70 0.27
C ASN A 254 -10.00 14.50 -0.14
N SER A 255 -9.04 14.91 0.71
CA SER A 255 -7.62 14.70 0.43
C SER A 255 -7.25 13.22 0.34
N PHE A 256 -7.86 12.35 1.15
CA PHE A 256 -7.65 10.91 1.06
C PHE A 256 -8.27 10.28 -0.19
N ALA A 257 -9.43 10.81 -0.64
CA ALA A 257 -10.03 10.37 -1.90
C ALA A 257 -9.15 10.77 -3.11
N GLU A 258 -8.61 11.99 -3.12
CA GLU A 258 -7.66 12.45 -4.14
C GLU A 258 -6.36 11.65 -4.10
N LEU A 259 -5.83 11.40 -2.90
CA LEU A 259 -4.63 10.58 -2.70
C LEU A 259 -4.84 9.16 -3.24
N THR A 260 -6.00 8.54 -2.98
CA THR A 260 -6.34 7.22 -3.50
C THR A 260 -6.40 7.22 -5.04
N LYS A 261 -7.04 8.22 -5.64
CA LYS A 261 -7.09 8.36 -7.10
C LYS A 261 -5.69 8.54 -7.69
N GLY A 262 -4.89 9.44 -7.12
CA GLY A 262 -3.52 9.69 -7.57
C GLY A 262 -2.62 8.44 -7.45
N ALA A 263 -2.79 7.62 -6.42
CA ALA A 263 -2.10 6.35 -6.28
C ALA A 263 -2.45 5.37 -7.41
N LEU A 264 -3.73 5.26 -7.73
CA LEU A 264 -4.21 4.38 -8.80
C LEU A 264 -3.80 4.89 -10.18
N GLU A 265 -3.90 6.19 -10.45
CA GLU A 265 -3.45 6.81 -11.70
C GLU A 265 -1.93 6.67 -11.90
N SER A 266 -1.15 6.77 -10.82
CA SER A 266 0.29 6.54 -10.84
C SER A 266 0.64 5.12 -11.28
N ILE A 267 -0.10 4.11 -10.81
CA ILE A 267 0.08 2.73 -11.24
C ILE A 267 -0.41 2.56 -12.69
N GLU A 268 -1.56 3.14 -13.05
CA GLU A 268 -2.09 3.07 -14.42
C GLU A 268 -1.11 3.64 -15.45
N SER A 269 -0.34 4.66 -15.09
CA SER A 269 0.66 5.27 -15.98
C SER A 269 1.79 4.31 -16.37
N LEU A 270 2.01 3.21 -15.61
CA LEU A 270 2.93 2.13 -15.96
C LEU A 270 2.45 1.30 -17.16
N PHE A 271 1.14 1.31 -17.41
CA PHE A 271 0.50 0.48 -18.43
C PHE A 271 0.16 1.27 -19.72
N ARG A 272 0.55 2.55 -19.76
CA ARG A 272 0.41 3.41 -20.94
C ARG A 272 1.73 3.51 -21.69
#